data_0d458f41c2cbe04d6ebd5e739c063ab9
#
_entry.id   0d458f41c2cbe04d6ebd5e739c063ab9
#
_cell.length_a   1.000
_cell.length_b   1.000
_cell.length_c   1.000
_cell.angle_alpha   90.00
_cell.angle_beta   90.00
_cell.angle_gamma   90.00
#
_symmetry.space_group_name_H-M   'P 1'
#
loop_
_entity.id
_entity.type
_entity.pdbx_description
1 polymer ?
#
loop_
_entity_poly.entity_id
_entity_poly.type
_entity_poly.pdbx_seq_one_letter_code
_entity_poly.pdbx_strand_id
1 'polypeptide(L)'
;DQNACSSPHLIVWAGKINEIRRQKFWKTLSNLVKLKYQAPELSSVDKYHKFCSDLIKLKDLNSVKIYDNCVYTLKLKKFSETMENLRGRWGYFYEFETKNINSISKNINRKYQTMTYFGFKKDTLKKFIISNNIKGIDRFVPVGSALDINFVWDGYDLFKSLTRIIEVK
;
A
#
# COMPACT_ATOMS: atom_id res chain seq x y z
N ASP A 1 -1.06 1.65 14.10
CA ASP A 1 0.00 0.65 14.35
C ASP A 1 0.43 -0.13 13.11
N GLN A 2 -0.32 -0.03 12.01
CA GLN A 2 -0.12 -0.77 10.75
C GLN A 2 -0.18 -2.30 10.88
N ASN A 3 -0.86 -2.83 11.88
CA ASN A 3 -0.99 -4.28 12.06
C ASN A 3 -2.24 -4.87 11.38
N ALA A 4 -3.22 -4.02 11.02
CA ALA A 4 -4.42 -4.48 10.33
C ALA A 4 -4.12 -4.87 8.86
N CYS A 5 -4.88 -5.81 8.32
CA CYS A 5 -4.80 -6.22 6.91
C CYS A 5 -5.07 -5.07 5.92
N SER A 6 -5.84 -4.07 6.35
CA SER A 6 -6.14 -2.85 5.59
C SER A 6 -5.06 -1.77 5.67
N SER A 7 -4.00 -1.98 6.46
CA SER A 7 -2.94 -0.99 6.63
C SER A 7 -1.98 -0.98 5.44
N PRO A 8 -1.75 0.19 4.79
CA PRO A 8 -0.80 0.28 3.71
C PRO A 8 0.64 0.16 4.22
N HIS A 9 1.46 -0.59 3.51
CA HIS A 9 2.89 -0.74 3.79
C HIS A 9 3.75 -0.17 2.65
N LEU A 10 3.26 -0.26 1.43
CA LEU A 10 3.92 0.18 0.22
C LEU A 10 3.12 1.30 -0.44
N ILE A 11 3.78 2.41 -0.72
CA ILE A 11 3.22 3.56 -1.42
C ILE A 11 3.88 3.67 -2.78
N VAL A 12 3.08 3.62 -3.83
CA VAL A 12 3.55 3.82 -5.21
C VAL A 12 3.16 5.22 -5.68
N TRP A 13 4.16 6.04 -5.91
CA TRP A 13 4.00 7.36 -6.52
C TRP A 13 4.08 7.21 -8.03
N ALA A 14 2.99 7.47 -8.75
CA ALA A 14 2.94 7.29 -10.19
C ALA A 14 2.70 8.60 -10.94
N GLY A 15 3.38 8.79 -12.07
CA GLY A 15 3.29 9.96 -12.91
C GLY A 15 4.38 11.01 -12.64
N LYS A 16 4.09 12.27 -12.91
CA LYS A 16 5.02 13.38 -12.63
C LYS A 16 4.98 13.74 -11.15
N ILE A 17 5.96 13.24 -10.42
CA ILE A 17 6.04 13.44 -8.97
C ILE A 17 6.55 14.84 -8.67
N ASN A 18 5.84 15.55 -7.79
CA ASN A 18 6.29 16.79 -7.20
C ASN A 18 6.82 16.51 -5.78
N GLU A 19 8.13 16.64 -5.62
CA GLU A 19 8.80 16.33 -4.35
C GLU A 19 8.29 17.17 -3.17
N ILE A 20 7.95 18.45 -3.40
CA ILE A 20 7.39 19.32 -2.37
C ILE A 20 6.04 18.80 -1.88
N ARG A 21 5.17 18.35 -2.81
CA ARG A 21 3.87 17.78 -2.45
C ARG A 21 4.02 16.46 -1.71
N ARG A 22 4.97 15.62 -2.11
CA ARG A 22 5.27 14.36 -1.42
C ARG A 22 5.74 14.62 0.01
N GLN A 23 6.67 15.55 0.20
CA GLN A 23 7.12 15.94 1.53
C GLN A 23 5.99 16.52 2.38
N LYS A 24 5.15 17.37 1.79
CA LYS A 24 3.96 17.91 2.47
C LYS A 24 3.02 16.80 2.94
N PHE A 25 2.77 15.80 2.09
CA PHE A 25 1.96 14.64 2.45
C PHE A 25 2.50 13.93 3.70
N TRP A 26 3.78 13.59 3.71
CA TRP A 26 4.40 12.88 4.83
C TRP A 26 4.46 13.72 6.11
N LYS A 27 4.77 15.01 6.00
CA LYS A 27 4.72 15.93 7.14
C LYS A 27 3.32 16.05 7.72
N THR A 28 2.31 16.16 6.86
CA THR A 28 0.90 16.20 7.30
C THR A 28 0.51 14.92 8.01
N LEU A 29 0.89 13.76 7.47
CA LEU A 29 0.65 12.48 8.12
C LEU A 29 1.35 12.39 9.48
N SER A 30 2.62 12.79 9.58
CA SER A 30 3.35 12.81 10.85
C SER A 30 2.66 13.69 11.90
N ASN A 31 2.20 14.89 11.51
CA ASN A 31 1.47 15.78 12.40
C ASN A 31 0.13 15.17 12.87
N LEU A 32 -0.62 14.51 11.97
CA LEU A 32 -1.85 13.82 12.33
C LEU A 32 -1.61 12.66 13.30
N VAL A 33 -0.54 11.90 13.09
CA VAL A 33 -0.15 10.82 13.99
C VAL A 33 0.14 11.34 15.38
N LYS A 34 0.92 12.43 15.49
CA LYS A 34 1.19 13.07 16.79
C LYS A 34 -0.07 13.51 17.55
N LEU A 35 -1.06 14.02 16.80
CA LEU A 35 -2.29 14.56 17.40
C LEU A 35 -3.29 13.47 17.78
N LYS A 36 -3.37 12.40 17.02
CA LYS A 36 -4.48 11.45 17.09
C LYS A 36 -4.08 10.04 17.52
N TYR A 37 -2.78 9.73 17.57
CA TYR A 37 -2.32 8.37 17.78
C TYR A 37 -1.27 8.30 18.90
N GLN A 38 -1.60 7.55 19.95
CA GLN A 38 -0.68 7.27 21.04
C GLN A 38 0.00 5.91 20.78
N ALA A 39 1.20 5.95 20.22
CA ALA A 39 1.99 4.74 20.03
C ALA A 39 2.57 4.28 21.38
N PRO A 40 2.59 2.97 21.66
CA PRO A 40 3.31 2.44 22.80
C PRO A 40 4.79 2.85 22.76
N GLU A 41 5.42 3.09 23.92
CA GLU A 41 6.83 3.52 23.98
C GLU A 41 7.76 2.56 23.28
N LEU A 42 7.56 1.24 23.43
CA LEU A 42 8.33 0.19 22.77
C LEU A 42 8.23 0.23 21.23
N SER A 43 7.19 0.85 20.67
CA SER A 43 7.03 0.96 19.22
C SER A 43 8.17 1.72 18.54
N SER A 44 8.79 2.64 19.25
CA SER A 44 9.95 3.40 18.77
C SER A 44 11.18 2.51 18.63
N VAL A 45 11.37 1.59 19.57
CA VAL A 45 12.49 0.62 19.57
C VAL A 45 12.29 -0.38 18.43
N ASP A 46 11.09 -0.97 18.30
CA ASP A 46 10.76 -1.91 17.23
C ASP A 46 10.96 -1.28 15.85
N LYS A 47 10.49 -0.05 15.67
CA LYS A 47 10.63 0.69 14.42
C LYS A 47 12.09 0.96 14.09
N TYR A 48 12.87 1.39 15.06
CA TYR A 48 14.30 1.65 14.86
C TYR A 48 15.09 0.38 14.58
N HIS A 49 14.83 -0.70 15.30
CA HIS A 49 15.41 -2.01 15.02
C HIS A 49 15.11 -2.48 13.59
N LYS A 50 13.83 -2.38 13.17
CA LYS A 50 13.42 -2.69 11.79
C LYS A 50 14.17 -1.82 10.78
N PHE A 51 14.31 -0.54 11.05
CA PHE A 51 15.03 0.41 10.22
C PHE A 51 16.51 0.01 10.04
N CYS A 52 17.22 -0.26 11.10
CA CYS A 52 18.61 -0.71 11.03
C CYS A 52 18.74 -2.03 10.25
N SER A 53 17.84 -2.99 10.49
CA SER A 53 17.80 -4.25 9.75
C SER A 53 17.59 -4.03 8.25
N ASP A 54 16.68 -3.13 7.86
CA ASP A 54 16.41 -2.83 6.47
C ASP A 54 17.56 -2.11 5.77
N LEU A 55 18.24 -1.20 6.46
CA LEU A 55 19.44 -0.54 5.92
C LEU A 55 20.55 -1.55 5.56
N ILE A 56 20.65 -2.62 6.31
CA ILE A 56 21.64 -3.68 6.06
C ILE A 56 21.17 -4.62 4.94
N LYS A 57 19.88 -4.99 4.93
CA LYS A 57 19.37 -6.05 4.06
C LYS A 57 18.92 -5.55 2.68
N LEU A 58 18.40 -4.32 2.57
CA LEU A 58 17.82 -3.80 1.33
C LEU A 58 18.89 -3.21 0.43
N LYS A 59 19.35 -3.99 -0.54
CA LYS A 59 20.35 -3.55 -1.54
C LYS A 59 19.80 -2.48 -2.50
N ASP A 60 18.50 -2.45 -2.74
CA ASP A 60 17.84 -1.52 -3.66
C ASP A 60 17.28 -0.27 -2.97
N LEU A 61 17.80 0.09 -1.79
CA LEU A 61 17.41 1.31 -1.10
C LEU A 61 18.00 2.53 -1.83
N ASN A 62 17.15 3.54 -2.08
CA ASN A 62 17.53 4.80 -2.72
C ASN A 62 17.75 5.90 -1.69
N SER A 63 16.75 6.13 -0.84
CA SER A 63 16.80 7.19 0.16
C SER A 63 15.88 6.86 1.33
N VAL A 64 16.15 7.53 2.45
CA VAL A 64 15.38 7.41 3.68
C VAL A 64 14.99 8.79 4.14
N LYS A 65 13.77 8.93 4.66
CA LYS A 65 13.33 10.13 5.36
C LYS A 65 12.62 9.74 6.65
N ILE A 66 12.92 10.51 7.69
CA ILE A 66 12.34 10.36 9.02
C ILE A 66 11.62 11.67 9.34
N TYR A 67 10.33 11.56 9.64
CA TYR A 67 9.49 12.69 10.03
C TYR A 67 9.17 12.54 11.50
N ASP A 68 9.99 13.21 12.31
CA ASP A 68 10.06 13.00 13.76
C ASP A 68 10.21 11.48 14.05
N ASN A 69 9.80 11.00 15.17
CA ASN A 69 9.75 9.55 15.40
C ASN A 69 8.41 8.92 14.97
N CYS A 70 7.56 9.64 14.23
CA CYS A 70 6.22 9.19 13.87
C CYS A 70 6.18 8.43 12.54
N VAL A 71 6.88 8.93 11.51
CA VAL A 71 6.82 8.36 10.17
C VAL A 71 8.22 8.16 9.60
N TYR A 72 8.51 6.92 9.20
CA TYR A 72 9.72 6.55 8.47
C TYR A 72 9.35 6.16 7.06
N THR A 73 10.08 6.64 6.07
CA THR A 73 9.87 6.27 4.66
C THR A 73 11.17 5.80 4.04
N LEU A 74 11.11 4.65 3.39
CA LEU A 74 12.23 4.03 2.68
C LEU A 74 11.90 3.98 1.20
N LYS A 75 12.54 4.83 0.40
CA LYS A 75 12.37 4.85 -1.05
C LYS A 75 13.24 3.77 -1.70
N LEU A 76 12.62 2.93 -2.49
CA LEU A 76 13.27 1.82 -3.21
C LEU A 76 13.57 2.23 -4.66
N LYS A 77 14.67 1.71 -5.22
CA LYS A 77 15.09 1.94 -6.60
C LYS A 77 14.28 1.13 -7.61
N LYS A 78 13.84 -0.06 -7.21
CA LYS A 78 13.14 -1.02 -8.07
C LYS A 78 11.88 -1.54 -7.39
N PHE A 79 10.90 -1.88 -8.21
CA PHE A 79 9.74 -2.66 -7.80
C PHE A 79 10.01 -4.14 -8.10
N SER A 80 10.32 -4.93 -7.10
CA SER A 80 10.70 -6.35 -7.23
C SER A 80 9.54 -7.28 -6.86
N GLU A 81 9.69 -8.57 -7.17
CA GLU A 81 8.69 -9.61 -6.90
C GLU A 81 8.47 -9.90 -5.42
N THR A 82 9.36 -9.42 -4.54
CA THR A 82 9.31 -9.72 -3.11
C THR A 82 8.81 -8.55 -2.25
N MET A 83 8.35 -7.47 -2.89
CA MET A 83 7.90 -6.27 -2.17
C MET A 83 6.69 -6.51 -1.27
N GLU A 84 5.84 -7.48 -1.59
CA GLU A 84 4.73 -7.87 -0.73
C GLU A 84 5.17 -8.43 0.63
N ASN A 85 6.43 -8.83 0.77
CA ASN A 85 7.01 -9.27 2.04
C ASN A 85 7.53 -8.11 2.89
N LEU A 86 7.64 -6.91 2.32
CA LEU A 86 8.08 -5.73 3.04
C LEU A 86 6.94 -5.23 3.95
N ARG A 87 7.08 -5.45 5.24
CA ARG A 87 6.10 -5.05 6.24
C ARG A 87 6.71 -4.08 7.22
N GLY A 88 6.11 -2.91 7.33
CA GLY A 88 6.44 -1.92 8.35
C GLY A 88 5.39 -1.91 9.46
N ARG A 89 5.73 -1.32 10.61
CA ARG A 89 4.80 -1.07 11.72
C ARG A 89 5.05 0.33 12.26
N TRP A 90 4.09 0.88 12.96
CA TRP A 90 4.25 2.10 13.72
C TRP A 90 4.59 3.34 12.87
N GLY A 91 4.00 3.44 11.67
CA GLY A 91 4.29 4.54 10.74
C GLY A 91 5.52 4.31 9.86
N TYR A 92 5.80 3.06 9.52
CA TYR A 92 6.92 2.67 8.67
C TYR A 92 6.46 2.29 7.27
N PHE A 93 6.88 3.03 6.25
CA PHE A 93 6.42 2.87 4.87
C PHE A 93 7.56 2.65 3.90
N TYR A 94 7.34 1.79 2.93
CA TYR A 94 8.19 1.68 1.75
C TYR A 94 7.59 2.51 0.62
N GLU A 95 8.44 3.19 -0.13
CA GLU A 95 8.03 4.01 -1.26
C GLU A 95 8.67 3.53 -2.54
N PHE A 96 7.92 3.52 -3.62
CA PHE A 96 8.42 3.35 -4.97
C PHE A 96 7.88 4.46 -5.86
N GLU A 97 8.71 4.92 -6.81
CA GLU A 97 8.35 5.99 -7.73
C GLU A 97 8.42 5.50 -9.17
N THR A 98 7.39 5.77 -9.96
CA THR A 98 7.37 5.43 -11.38
C THR A 98 6.67 6.50 -12.21
N LYS A 99 7.14 6.71 -13.44
CA LYS A 99 6.44 7.56 -14.41
C LYS A 99 5.17 6.92 -14.95
N ASN A 100 5.11 5.58 -14.99
CA ASN A 100 3.99 4.83 -15.54
C ASN A 100 3.61 3.67 -14.63
N ILE A 101 2.37 3.64 -14.17
CA ILE A 101 1.83 2.59 -13.31
C ILE A 101 1.99 1.18 -13.92
N ASN A 102 2.04 1.06 -15.24
CA ASN A 102 2.21 -0.24 -15.91
C ASN A 102 3.54 -0.92 -15.54
N SER A 103 4.54 -0.16 -15.11
CA SER A 103 5.84 -0.73 -14.73
C SER A 103 5.79 -1.69 -13.53
N ILE A 104 4.76 -1.58 -12.68
CA ILE A 104 4.61 -2.47 -11.52
C ILE A 104 3.84 -3.75 -11.84
N SER A 105 3.15 -3.82 -12.98
CA SER A 105 2.19 -4.88 -13.30
C SER A 105 2.77 -6.29 -13.24
N LYS A 106 4.00 -6.47 -13.70
CA LYS A 106 4.67 -7.79 -13.77
C LYS A 106 4.95 -8.39 -12.40
N ASN A 107 5.09 -7.56 -11.37
CA ASN A 107 5.46 -7.98 -10.02
C ASN A 107 4.27 -7.99 -9.06
N ILE A 108 3.06 -7.71 -9.57
CA ILE A 108 1.83 -7.85 -8.79
C ILE A 108 1.44 -9.32 -8.74
N ASN A 109 1.21 -9.82 -7.54
CA ASN A 109 0.77 -11.18 -7.28
C ASN A 109 -0.39 -11.21 -6.27
N ARG A 110 -0.95 -12.39 -6.00
CA ARG A 110 -2.14 -12.58 -5.15
C ARG A 110 -2.01 -12.13 -3.70
N LYS A 111 -0.79 -11.86 -3.23
CA LYS A 111 -0.57 -11.37 -1.86
C LYS A 111 -0.89 -9.88 -1.68
N TYR A 112 -1.05 -9.12 -2.77
CA TYR A 112 -1.40 -7.70 -2.70
C TYR A 112 -2.88 -7.44 -2.37
N GLN A 113 -3.79 -8.26 -2.89
CA GLN A 113 -5.22 -8.29 -2.61
C GLN A 113 -5.97 -6.97 -2.87
N THR A 114 -5.60 -5.87 -2.24
CA THR A 114 -6.28 -4.58 -2.36
C THR A 114 -5.29 -3.45 -2.69
N MET A 115 -5.61 -2.66 -3.70
CA MET A 115 -4.92 -1.41 -4.01
C MET A 115 -5.83 -0.23 -3.67
N THR A 116 -5.40 0.61 -2.74
CA THR A 116 -6.04 1.92 -2.55
C THR A 116 -5.40 2.96 -3.46
N TYR A 117 -6.20 3.85 -4.03
CA TYR A 117 -5.70 4.85 -4.97
C TYR A 117 -6.18 6.26 -4.65
N PHE A 118 -5.38 7.24 -5.06
CA PHE A 118 -5.71 8.65 -5.03
C PHE A 118 -5.20 9.35 -6.30
N GLY A 119 -6.02 10.23 -6.88
CA GLY A 119 -5.66 11.01 -8.08
C GLY A 119 -5.74 10.26 -9.42
N PHE A 120 -6.17 9.01 -9.44
CA PHE A 120 -6.43 8.26 -10.66
C PHE A 120 -7.92 8.32 -11.07
N LYS A 121 -8.17 8.45 -12.37
CA LYS A 121 -9.51 8.24 -12.93
C LYS A 121 -9.82 6.75 -13.00
N LYS A 122 -11.07 6.35 -12.74
CA LYS A 122 -11.50 4.94 -12.82
C LYS A 122 -11.16 4.28 -14.15
N ASP A 123 -11.33 4.99 -15.28
CA ASP A 123 -11.01 4.43 -16.59
C ASP A 123 -9.52 4.18 -16.82
N THR A 124 -8.64 4.98 -16.21
CA THR A 124 -7.20 4.73 -16.22
C THR A 124 -6.86 3.44 -15.49
N LEU A 125 -7.50 3.20 -14.33
CA LEU A 125 -7.31 1.96 -13.58
C LEU A 125 -7.90 0.75 -14.31
N LYS A 126 -9.08 0.88 -14.94
CA LYS A 126 -9.64 -0.18 -15.78
C LYS A 126 -8.69 -0.57 -16.93
N LYS A 127 -8.15 0.45 -17.65
CA LYS A 127 -7.16 0.21 -18.69
C LYS A 127 -5.91 -0.49 -18.13
N PHE A 128 -5.40 -0.04 -16.98
CA PHE A 128 -4.26 -0.69 -16.32
C PHE A 128 -4.53 -2.18 -16.02
N ILE A 129 -5.70 -2.50 -15.45
CA ILE A 129 -6.09 -3.87 -15.12
C ILE A 129 -6.17 -4.74 -16.38
N ILE A 130 -6.92 -4.27 -17.40
CA ILE A 130 -7.20 -5.05 -18.62
C ILE A 130 -5.93 -5.21 -19.45
N SER A 131 -5.23 -4.10 -19.75
CA SER A 131 -4.06 -4.12 -20.65
C SER A 131 -2.87 -4.92 -20.08
N ASN A 132 -2.78 -5.04 -18.76
CA ASN A 132 -1.71 -5.77 -18.10
C ASN A 132 -2.16 -7.14 -17.55
N ASN A 133 -3.42 -7.52 -17.77
CA ASN A 133 -3.98 -8.78 -17.23
C ASN A 133 -3.65 -8.95 -15.73
N ILE A 134 -3.94 -7.91 -14.93
CA ILE A 134 -3.58 -7.89 -13.52
C ILE A 134 -4.27 -9.03 -12.78
N LYS A 135 -3.48 -9.86 -12.12
CA LYS A 135 -3.94 -10.96 -11.28
C LYS A 135 -3.35 -10.78 -9.88
N GLY A 136 -4.22 -10.74 -8.87
CA GLY A 136 -3.75 -10.64 -7.48
C GLY A 136 -4.07 -9.32 -6.78
N ILE A 137 -4.74 -8.39 -7.48
CA ILE A 137 -5.45 -7.28 -6.85
C ILE A 137 -6.91 -7.44 -7.20
N ASP A 138 -7.70 -7.82 -6.24
CA ASP A 138 -9.13 -8.09 -6.41
C ASP A 138 -9.96 -6.82 -6.17
N ARG A 139 -9.41 -5.84 -5.45
CA ARG A 139 -10.08 -4.58 -5.11
C ARG A 139 -9.22 -3.37 -5.43
N PHE A 140 -9.80 -2.42 -6.18
CA PHE A 140 -9.24 -1.09 -6.42
C PHE A 140 -10.22 -0.07 -5.82
N VAL A 141 -9.85 0.55 -4.71
CA VAL A 141 -10.73 1.44 -3.95
C VAL A 141 -10.05 2.78 -3.66
N PRO A 142 -10.80 3.87 -3.52
CA PRO A 142 -10.22 5.15 -3.08
C PRO A 142 -9.53 5.02 -1.73
N VAL A 143 -8.51 5.84 -1.48
CA VAL A 143 -7.90 5.95 -0.15
C VAL A 143 -8.99 6.31 0.86
N GLY A 144 -9.04 5.59 1.97
CA GLY A 144 -10.07 5.70 3.00
C GLY A 144 -11.17 4.65 2.91
N SER A 145 -11.35 4.00 1.73
CA SER A 145 -12.45 3.04 1.48
C SER A 145 -12.03 1.57 1.55
N ALA A 146 -10.87 1.27 2.12
CA ALA A 146 -10.36 -0.10 2.18
C ALA A 146 -11.27 -1.06 2.99
N LEU A 147 -12.00 -0.53 3.98
CA LEU A 147 -12.89 -1.29 4.86
C LEU A 147 -14.38 -1.18 4.47
N ASP A 148 -14.71 -0.51 3.37
CA ASP A 148 -16.09 -0.43 2.91
C ASP A 148 -16.52 -1.80 2.36
N ILE A 149 -17.29 -2.53 3.17
CA ILE A 149 -17.78 -3.87 2.84
C ILE A 149 -18.86 -3.78 1.76
N ASN A 150 -18.78 -4.67 0.77
CA ASN A 150 -19.77 -4.81 -0.31
C ASN A 150 -20.00 -6.30 -0.60
N PHE A 151 -21.02 -6.62 -1.40
CA PHE A 151 -21.32 -8.00 -1.84
C PHE A 151 -20.18 -8.65 -2.65
N VAL A 152 -19.32 -7.87 -3.30
CA VAL A 152 -18.07 -8.36 -3.88
C VAL A 152 -16.94 -8.03 -2.91
N TRP A 153 -16.32 -9.07 -2.34
CA TRP A 153 -15.24 -8.93 -1.38
C TRP A 153 -14.10 -9.89 -1.72
N ASP A 154 -12.87 -9.38 -1.80
CA ASP A 154 -11.66 -10.16 -2.09
C ASP A 154 -11.79 -11.09 -3.30
N GLY A 155 -12.43 -10.61 -4.37
CA GLY A 155 -12.64 -11.36 -5.59
C GLY A 155 -13.83 -12.34 -5.56
N TYR A 156 -14.54 -12.46 -4.45
CA TYR A 156 -15.71 -13.33 -4.31
C TYR A 156 -17.02 -12.53 -4.41
N ASP A 157 -17.97 -13.07 -5.16
CA ASP A 157 -19.37 -12.66 -5.11
C ASP A 157 -20.02 -13.37 -3.92
N LEU A 158 -20.17 -12.65 -2.80
CA LEU A 158 -20.67 -13.21 -1.55
C LEU A 158 -22.12 -13.69 -1.69
N PHE A 159 -22.94 -13.02 -2.51
CA PHE A 159 -24.32 -13.43 -2.74
C PHE A 159 -24.35 -14.82 -3.38
N LYS A 160 -23.60 -15.01 -4.47
CA LYS A 160 -23.51 -16.33 -5.12
C LYS A 160 -22.88 -17.40 -4.25
N SER A 161 -21.88 -17.02 -3.46
CA SER A 161 -21.16 -17.96 -2.60
C SER A 161 -21.97 -18.44 -1.40
N LEU A 162 -22.92 -17.62 -0.93
CA LEU A 162 -23.73 -17.90 0.26
C LEU A 162 -25.16 -18.37 -0.05
N THR A 163 -25.55 -18.46 -1.33
CA THR A 163 -26.87 -18.91 -1.76
C THR A 163 -26.79 -20.23 -2.50
N ARG A 164 -27.92 -20.92 -2.62
CA ARG A 164 -28.10 -22.14 -3.41
C ARG A 164 -29.22 -21.94 -4.40
N ILE A 165 -29.06 -22.54 -5.58
CA ILE A 165 -30.11 -22.62 -6.59
C ILE A 165 -30.85 -23.94 -6.38
N ILE A 166 -32.19 -23.89 -6.24
CA ILE A 166 -33.05 -25.06 -6.20
C ILE A 166 -33.69 -25.20 -7.57
N GLU A 167 -33.43 -26.29 -8.24
CA GLU A 167 -34.07 -26.63 -9.53
C GLU A 167 -35.22 -27.64 -9.24
N VAL A 168 -36.41 -27.35 -9.78
CA VAL A 168 -37.54 -28.28 -9.80
C VAL A 168 -37.84 -28.56 -11.26
N LYS A 169 -37.77 -29.83 -11.66
CA LYS A 169 -38.12 -30.31 -13.02
C LYS A 169 -39.51 -30.92 -13.03
#